data_6f48dead373f9fc9eb114fa07896ca3b
#
_entry.id   6f48dead373f9fc9eb114fa07896ca3b
#
_cell.length_a   1.000
_cell.length_b   1.000
_cell.length_c   1.000
_cell.angle_alpha   90.00
_cell.angle_beta   90.00
_cell.angle_gamma   90.00
#
_symmetry.space_group_name_H-M   'P 1'
#
loop_
_entity.id
_entity.type
_entity.pdbx_description
1 polymer ?
#
loop_
_entity_poly.entity_id
_entity_poly.type
_entity_poly.pdbx_seq_one_letter_code
_entity_poly.pdbx_strand_id
1 'polypeptide(L)'
;MQMAARDHDITVPSYLEVKDIIGLGLTEATFRLFPQATREQVFQIQTSYSQHYRAEDNAPCAFFPGVEETLHDLKAQGYQLAVATGKSRAGLDRVLDSLDMQTFFHASRCADETLSKPHPLMLNELLAEFDLSADQAVMVGDTEFDMEMAVNAAMPRIAVSYGAHHVDRLRAFKPLACLDLFGEITSTLY
;
A
#
# COMPACT_ATOMS: atom_id res chain seq x y z
N MET A 1 -3.03 -15.82 3.19
CA MET A 1 -2.58 -16.07 4.58
C MET A 1 -3.23 -17.28 5.23
N GLN A 2 -4.57 -17.35 5.29
CA GLN A 2 -5.25 -18.47 5.94
C GLN A 2 -4.90 -19.84 5.34
N MET A 3 -4.78 -19.95 4.01
CA MET A 3 -4.34 -21.19 3.35
C MET A 3 -2.88 -21.51 3.69
N ALA A 4 -2.01 -20.53 3.61
CA ALA A 4 -0.60 -20.70 3.99
C ALA A 4 -0.43 -21.17 5.45
N ALA A 5 -1.27 -20.68 6.38
CA ALA A 5 -1.27 -21.17 7.75
C ALA A 5 -1.68 -22.64 7.87
N ARG A 6 -2.69 -23.07 7.08
CA ARG A 6 -3.12 -24.49 7.03
C ARG A 6 -2.05 -25.42 6.46
N ASP A 7 -1.33 -24.97 5.42
CA ASP A 7 -0.26 -25.79 4.79
C ASP A 7 0.87 -26.11 5.77
N HIS A 8 1.02 -25.33 6.83
CA HIS A 8 2.09 -25.49 7.82
C HIS A 8 1.58 -25.87 9.22
N ASP A 9 0.31 -26.32 9.34
CA ASP A 9 -0.32 -26.73 10.60
C ASP A 9 -0.20 -25.65 11.71
N ILE A 10 -0.25 -24.36 11.32
CA ILE A 10 -0.19 -23.25 12.24
C ILE A 10 -1.62 -22.71 12.48
N THR A 11 -1.85 -22.13 13.65
CA THR A 11 -3.15 -21.52 13.98
C THR A 11 -3.59 -20.56 12.89
N VAL A 12 -4.75 -20.83 12.30
CA VAL A 12 -5.28 -20.05 11.17
C VAL A 12 -5.81 -18.71 11.72
N PRO A 13 -5.27 -17.58 11.25
CA PRO A 13 -5.76 -16.26 11.67
C PRO A 13 -7.20 -16.03 11.16
N SER A 14 -7.98 -15.27 11.92
CA SER A 14 -9.31 -14.84 11.51
C SER A 14 -9.25 -13.92 10.29
N TYR A 15 -10.38 -13.76 9.60
CA TYR A 15 -10.49 -12.80 8.50
C TYR A 15 -10.14 -11.36 8.92
N LEU A 16 -10.57 -10.95 10.13
CA LEU A 16 -10.31 -9.61 10.65
C LEU A 16 -8.81 -9.38 10.92
N GLU A 17 -8.12 -10.36 11.53
CA GLU A 17 -6.67 -10.28 11.75
C GLU A 17 -5.91 -10.15 10.43
N VAL A 18 -6.32 -10.94 9.39
CA VAL A 18 -5.72 -10.82 8.05
C VAL A 18 -6.01 -9.46 7.43
N LYS A 19 -7.23 -8.94 7.60
CA LYS A 19 -7.59 -7.61 7.09
C LYS A 19 -6.78 -6.50 7.76
N ASP A 20 -6.51 -6.62 9.05
CA ASP A 20 -5.79 -5.63 9.86
C ASP A 20 -4.30 -5.48 9.50
N ILE A 21 -3.73 -6.42 8.75
CA ILE A 21 -2.33 -6.33 8.31
C ILE A 21 -2.17 -5.90 6.84
N ILE A 22 -3.28 -5.66 6.14
CA ILE A 22 -3.23 -5.16 4.75
C ILE A 22 -2.57 -3.78 4.74
N GLY A 23 -1.60 -3.62 3.84
CA GLY A 23 -0.78 -2.40 3.73
C GLY A 23 0.66 -2.58 4.19
N LEU A 24 0.93 -3.55 5.07
CA LEU A 24 2.28 -3.93 5.48
C LEU A 24 3.01 -4.72 4.38
N GLY A 25 4.34 -4.70 4.43
CA GLY A 25 5.16 -5.68 3.70
C GLY A 25 4.91 -7.11 4.19
N LEU A 26 5.09 -8.09 3.31
CA LEU A 26 4.75 -9.47 3.60
C LEU A 26 5.48 -10.02 4.84
N THR A 27 6.72 -9.60 5.06
CA THR A 27 7.51 -10.02 6.22
C THR A 27 6.91 -9.51 7.52
N GLU A 28 6.64 -8.23 7.62
CA GLU A 28 6.03 -7.59 8.80
C GLU A 28 4.63 -8.12 9.04
N ALA A 29 3.83 -8.27 7.98
CA ALA A 29 2.50 -8.87 8.03
C ALA A 29 2.54 -10.30 8.60
N THR A 30 3.51 -11.11 8.16
CA THR A 30 3.66 -12.49 8.64
C THR A 30 4.09 -12.52 10.11
N PHE A 31 5.06 -11.72 10.52
CA PHE A 31 5.46 -11.63 11.94
C PHE A 31 4.34 -11.13 12.84
N ARG A 32 3.53 -10.19 12.36
CA ARG A 32 2.41 -9.65 13.14
C ARG A 32 1.29 -10.68 13.33
N LEU A 33 1.01 -11.51 12.33
CA LEU A 33 0.02 -12.59 12.42
C LEU A 33 0.52 -13.80 13.22
N PHE A 34 1.83 -14.08 13.14
CA PHE A 34 2.46 -15.26 13.72
C PHE A 34 3.66 -14.86 14.60
N PRO A 35 3.42 -14.17 15.74
CA PRO A 35 4.50 -13.59 16.55
C PRO A 35 5.40 -14.64 17.22
N GLN A 36 4.96 -15.91 17.27
CA GLN A 36 5.72 -17.03 17.82
C GLN A 36 6.47 -17.82 16.73
N ALA A 37 6.27 -17.49 15.44
CA ALA A 37 6.90 -18.21 14.35
C ALA A 37 8.41 -17.93 14.30
N THR A 38 9.19 -18.97 14.07
CA THR A 38 10.63 -18.84 13.79
C THR A 38 10.83 -18.18 12.41
N ARG A 39 12.02 -17.65 12.15
CA ARG A 39 12.36 -17.08 10.84
C ARG A 39 12.15 -18.08 9.69
N GLU A 40 12.44 -19.35 9.93
CA GLU A 40 12.24 -20.41 8.94
C GLU A 40 10.75 -20.62 8.66
N GLN A 41 9.91 -20.68 9.70
CA GLN A 41 8.46 -20.77 9.54
C GLN A 41 7.87 -19.56 8.82
N VAL A 42 8.34 -18.36 9.14
CA VAL A 42 7.95 -17.13 8.43
C VAL A 42 8.26 -17.25 6.93
N PHE A 43 9.46 -17.68 6.57
CA PHE A 43 9.86 -17.90 5.18
C PHE A 43 8.96 -18.93 4.47
N GLN A 44 8.65 -20.04 5.13
CA GLN A 44 7.77 -21.08 4.60
C GLN A 44 6.35 -20.55 4.38
N ILE A 45 5.79 -19.82 5.36
CA ILE A 45 4.46 -19.20 5.26
C ILE A 45 4.41 -18.20 4.09
N GLN A 46 5.43 -17.36 3.94
CA GLN A 46 5.52 -16.39 2.86
C GLN A 46 5.61 -17.05 1.48
N THR A 47 6.35 -18.14 1.40
CA THR A 47 6.47 -18.92 0.16
C THR A 47 5.12 -19.52 -0.23
N SER A 48 4.45 -20.19 0.71
CA SER A 48 3.12 -20.78 0.51
C SER A 48 2.07 -19.69 0.19
N TYR A 49 2.07 -18.58 0.92
CA TYR A 49 1.22 -17.42 0.61
C TYR A 49 1.40 -16.93 -0.82
N SER A 50 2.65 -16.78 -1.24
CA SER A 50 2.98 -16.30 -2.59
C SER A 50 2.53 -17.25 -3.68
N GLN A 51 2.58 -18.56 -3.42
CA GLN A 51 2.08 -19.60 -4.33
C GLN A 51 0.55 -19.53 -4.45
N HIS A 52 -0.17 -19.49 -3.32
CA HIS A 52 -1.63 -19.36 -3.32
C HIS A 52 -2.08 -18.06 -3.97
N TYR A 53 -1.43 -16.95 -3.63
CA TYR A 53 -1.77 -15.65 -4.21
C TYR A 53 -1.69 -15.67 -5.74
N ARG A 54 -0.59 -16.24 -6.30
CA ARG A 54 -0.42 -16.36 -7.76
C ARG A 54 -1.42 -17.33 -8.39
N ALA A 55 -1.79 -18.41 -7.70
CA ALA A 55 -2.75 -19.39 -8.21
C ALA A 55 -4.18 -18.82 -8.26
N GLU A 56 -4.52 -17.95 -7.33
CA GLU A 56 -5.84 -17.28 -7.25
C GLU A 56 -5.92 -15.96 -8.01
N ASP A 57 -4.77 -15.42 -8.47
CA ASP A 57 -4.64 -14.11 -9.13
C ASP A 57 -5.12 -14.15 -10.59
N ASN A 58 -6.27 -14.81 -10.81
CA ASN A 58 -6.94 -14.85 -12.12
C ASN A 58 -8.00 -13.74 -12.28
N ALA A 59 -8.27 -12.96 -11.22
CA ALA A 59 -9.16 -11.83 -11.33
C ALA A 59 -8.41 -10.63 -11.95
N PRO A 60 -8.93 -10.00 -13.00
CA PRO A 60 -8.31 -8.82 -13.56
C PRO A 60 -8.25 -7.73 -12.47
N CYS A 61 -7.05 -7.16 -12.29
CA CYS A 61 -6.90 -5.98 -11.46
C CYS A 61 -7.68 -4.84 -12.13
N ALA A 62 -8.42 -4.06 -11.34
CA ALA A 62 -9.16 -2.92 -11.86
C ALA A 62 -9.01 -1.74 -10.89
N PHE A 63 -9.06 -0.54 -11.42
CA PHE A 63 -9.14 0.67 -10.60
C PHE A 63 -10.50 0.77 -9.90
N PHE A 64 -10.50 1.40 -8.74
CA PHE A 64 -11.75 1.92 -8.19
C PHE A 64 -12.33 3.00 -9.12
N PRO A 65 -13.67 3.22 -9.08
CA PRO A 65 -14.32 4.19 -9.96
C PRO A 65 -13.66 5.57 -9.89
N GLY A 66 -13.39 6.16 -11.05
CA GLY A 66 -12.82 7.50 -11.20
C GLY A 66 -11.32 7.63 -10.90
N VAL A 67 -10.62 6.55 -10.49
CA VAL A 67 -9.19 6.62 -10.15
C VAL A 67 -8.35 6.82 -11.39
N GLU A 68 -8.59 6.06 -12.45
CA GLU A 68 -7.79 6.10 -13.67
C GLU A 68 -7.85 7.49 -14.32
N GLU A 69 -9.05 8.02 -14.52
CA GLU A 69 -9.25 9.34 -15.12
C GLU A 69 -8.57 10.43 -14.27
N THR A 70 -8.76 10.37 -12.95
CA THR A 70 -8.17 11.36 -12.05
C THR A 70 -6.63 11.31 -12.05
N LEU A 71 -6.02 10.12 -12.11
CA LEU A 71 -4.56 9.98 -12.23
C LEU A 71 -4.05 10.59 -13.52
N HIS A 72 -4.73 10.38 -14.64
CA HIS A 72 -4.39 11.01 -15.92
C HIS A 72 -4.51 12.54 -15.87
N ASP A 73 -5.57 13.07 -15.26
CA ASP A 73 -5.79 14.51 -15.09
C ASP A 73 -4.69 15.15 -14.22
N LEU A 74 -4.34 14.53 -13.09
CA LEU A 74 -3.25 15.01 -12.23
C LEU A 74 -1.91 15.03 -12.99
N LYS A 75 -1.61 13.97 -13.75
CA LYS A 75 -0.40 13.92 -14.57
C LYS A 75 -0.38 15.01 -15.64
N ALA A 76 -1.53 15.24 -16.31
CA ALA A 76 -1.67 16.30 -17.32
C ALA A 76 -1.51 17.71 -16.72
N GLN A 77 -1.87 17.90 -15.45
CA GLN A 77 -1.65 19.14 -14.69
C GLN A 77 -0.20 19.31 -14.19
N GLY A 78 0.68 18.34 -14.46
CA GLY A 78 2.10 18.42 -14.11
C GLY A 78 2.45 17.85 -12.73
N TYR A 79 1.52 17.19 -12.04
CA TYR A 79 1.86 16.51 -10.79
C TYR A 79 2.78 15.31 -11.05
N GLN A 80 3.77 15.15 -10.17
CA GLN A 80 4.59 13.94 -10.13
C GLN A 80 3.86 12.88 -9.33
N LEU A 81 3.67 11.70 -9.94
CA LEU A 81 2.93 10.60 -9.33
C LEU A 81 3.88 9.46 -9.00
N ALA A 82 3.82 8.96 -7.78
CA ALA A 82 4.64 7.85 -7.32
C ALA A 82 3.83 6.81 -6.55
N VAL A 83 4.36 5.58 -6.48
CA VAL A 83 3.77 4.48 -5.71
C VAL A 83 4.66 4.13 -4.52
N ALA A 84 4.08 4.12 -3.31
CA ALA A 84 4.68 3.53 -2.10
C ALA A 84 3.79 2.36 -1.64
N THR A 85 4.31 1.12 -1.71
CA THR A 85 3.45 -0.07 -1.56
C THR A 85 4.05 -1.14 -0.65
N GLY A 86 3.18 -1.86 0.09
CA GLY A 86 3.51 -3.08 0.81
C GLY A 86 3.74 -4.31 -0.09
N LYS A 87 3.50 -4.20 -1.40
CA LYS A 87 3.81 -5.27 -2.37
C LYS A 87 5.33 -5.39 -2.57
N SER A 88 5.77 -6.56 -3.01
CA SER A 88 7.11 -6.72 -3.58
C SER A 88 7.20 -6.07 -4.96
N ARG A 89 8.41 -5.79 -5.45
CA ARG A 89 8.65 -5.29 -6.81
C ARG A 89 7.95 -6.14 -7.85
N ALA A 90 8.16 -7.44 -7.85
CA ALA A 90 7.50 -8.36 -8.76
C ALA A 90 5.96 -8.35 -8.64
N GLY A 91 5.43 -8.03 -7.45
CA GLY A 91 3.99 -7.89 -7.21
C GLY A 91 3.43 -6.60 -7.79
N LEU A 92 4.14 -5.49 -7.65
CA LEU A 92 3.76 -4.21 -8.24
C LEU A 92 3.83 -4.28 -9.78
N ASP A 93 4.93 -4.81 -10.32
CA ASP A 93 5.12 -4.88 -11.78
C ASP A 93 3.98 -5.65 -12.45
N ARG A 94 3.55 -6.80 -11.89
CA ARG A 94 2.39 -7.54 -12.42
C ARG A 94 1.09 -6.71 -12.40
N VAL A 95 0.86 -5.93 -11.34
CA VAL A 95 -0.34 -5.07 -11.28
C VAL A 95 -0.26 -3.97 -12.32
N LEU A 96 0.89 -3.31 -12.46
CA LEU A 96 1.08 -2.26 -13.46
C LEU A 96 0.97 -2.82 -14.89
N ASP A 97 1.50 -4.03 -15.14
CA ASP A 97 1.34 -4.73 -16.42
C ASP A 97 -0.14 -5.01 -16.73
N SER A 98 -0.90 -5.49 -15.76
CA SER A 98 -2.31 -5.82 -15.95
C SER A 98 -3.21 -4.60 -16.17
N LEU A 99 -2.74 -3.41 -15.79
CA LEU A 99 -3.43 -2.13 -15.93
C LEU A 99 -2.88 -1.25 -17.07
N ASP A 100 -1.89 -1.73 -17.85
CA ASP A 100 -1.16 -0.95 -18.88
C ASP A 100 -0.51 0.33 -18.32
N MET A 101 -0.03 0.28 -17.06
CA MET A 101 0.51 1.43 -16.31
C MET A 101 2.03 1.35 -16.06
N GLN A 102 2.79 0.49 -16.77
CA GLN A 102 4.22 0.20 -16.51
C GLN A 102 5.09 1.46 -16.49
N THR A 103 4.79 2.45 -17.34
CA THR A 103 5.53 3.70 -17.47
C THR A 103 4.74 4.92 -17.01
N PHE A 104 3.61 4.69 -16.33
CA PHE A 104 2.71 5.78 -15.96
C PHE A 104 3.25 6.57 -14.77
N PHE A 105 3.69 5.89 -13.71
CA PHE A 105 4.23 6.53 -12.51
C PHE A 105 5.69 6.94 -12.73
N HIS A 106 6.07 8.08 -12.14
CA HIS A 106 7.43 8.63 -12.26
C HIS A 106 8.43 7.88 -11.39
N ALA A 107 8.00 7.36 -10.24
CA ALA A 107 8.82 6.56 -9.33
C ALA A 107 7.96 5.58 -8.53
N SER A 108 8.61 4.60 -7.90
CA SER A 108 7.94 3.69 -6.98
C SER A 108 8.90 3.12 -5.93
N ARG A 109 8.35 2.76 -4.75
CA ARG A 109 9.06 2.03 -3.69
C ARG A 109 8.22 0.86 -3.22
N CYS A 110 8.83 -0.31 -3.18
CA CYS A 110 8.21 -1.56 -2.76
C CYS A 110 8.76 -2.03 -1.41
N ALA A 111 7.99 -2.82 -0.67
CA ALA A 111 8.36 -3.26 0.68
C ALA A 111 9.60 -4.17 0.74
N ASP A 112 9.98 -4.81 -0.37
CA ASP A 112 11.19 -5.63 -0.48
C ASP A 112 12.44 -4.84 -0.92
N GLU A 113 12.30 -3.54 -1.21
CA GLU A 113 13.40 -2.65 -1.62
C GLU A 113 13.80 -1.69 -0.51
N THR A 114 12.89 -1.41 0.43
CA THR A 114 13.08 -0.44 1.51
C THR A 114 12.63 -1.02 2.85
N LEU A 115 12.33 -0.16 3.83
CA LEU A 115 11.66 -0.55 5.07
C LEU A 115 10.14 -0.45 4.89
N SER A 116 9.42 -1.49 5.36
CA SER A 116 7.96 -1.56 5.28
C SER A 116 7.29 -0.42 6.04
N LYS A 117 6.08 -0.05 5.59
CA LYS A 117 5.16 0.82 6.33
C LYS A 117 5.00 0.30 7.78
N PRO A 118 4.92 1.15 8.78
CA PRO A 118 4.81 2.61 8.74
C PRO A 118 6.16 3.37 8.77
N HIS A 119 7.30 2.71 8.46
CA HIS A 119 8.58 3.39 8.42
C HIS A 119 8.60 4.42 7.28
N PRO A 120 9.12 5.66 7.50
CA PRO A 120 9.01 6.74 6.52
C PRO A 120 9.97 6.61 5.31
N LEU A 121 10.84 5.60 5.27
CA LEU A 121 11.92 5.50 4.28
C LEU A 121 11.43 5.56 2.84
N MET A 122 10.34 4.85 2.50
CA MET A 122 9.75 4.90 1.14
C MET A 122 9.46 6.33 0.70
N LEU A 123 8.81 7.13 1.57
CA LEU A 123 8.45 8.50 1.27
C LEU A 123 9.69 9.41 1.22
N ASN A 124 10.62 9.25 2.13
CA ASN A 124 11.85 10.03 2.16
C ASN A 124 12.72 9.79 0.90
N GLU A 125 12.79 8.56 0.42
CA GLU A 125 13.50 8.23 -0.82
C GLU A 125 12.80 8.81 -2.06
N LEU A 126 11.46 8.80 -2.11
CA LEU A 126 10.69 9.43 -3.19
C LEU A 126 10.85 10.95 -3.19
N LEU A 127 10.82 11.58 -2.01
CA LEU A 127 11.07 13.03 -1.87
C LEU A 127 12.47 13.40 -2.36
N ALA A 128 13.48 12.60 -1.98
CA ALA A 128 14.87 12.83 -2.43
C ALA A 128 15.03 12.64 -3.95
N GLU A 129 14.34 11.66 -4.55
CA GLU A 129 14.37 11.41 -5.99
C GLU A 129 13.74 12.57 -6.79
N PHE A 130 12.69 13.18 -6.25
CA PHE A 130 12.00 14.31 -6.88
C PHE A 130 12.57 15.69 -6.51
N ASP A 131 13.58 15.74 -5.63
CA ASP A 131 14.14 16.98 -5.07
C ASP A 131 13.05 17.84 -4.41
N LEU A 132 12.18 17.22 -3.59
CA LEU A 132 11.06 17.86 -2.92
C LEU A 132 11.21 17.80 -1.39
N SER A 133 10.68 18.81 -0.71
CA SER A 133 10.42 18.77 0.73
C SER A 133 9.07 18.10 1.03
N ALA A 134 8.90 17.61 2.26
CA ALA A 134 7.72 16.85 2.65
C ALA A 134 6.40 17.63 2.51
N ASP A 135 6.41 18.94 2.68
CA ASP A 135 5.26 19.84 2.53
C ASP A 135 4.85 20.09 1.07
N GLN A 136 5.70 19.72 0.11
CA GLN A 136 5.42 19.79 -1.34
C GLN A 136 4.80 18.52 -1.90
N ALA A 137 4.62 17.50 -1.05
CA ALA A 137 4.03 16.23 -1.44
C ALA A 137 2.86 15.86 -0.52
N VAL A 138 2.01 14.95 -0.99
CA VAL A 138 0.91 14.41 -0.20
C VAL A 138 0.87 12.89 -0.35
N MET A 139 0.73 12.17 0.77
CA MET A 139 0.46 10.75 0.77
C MET A 139 -1.05 10.51 0.70
N VAL A 140 -1.47 9.69 -0.25
CA VAL A 140 -2.86 9.19 -0.32
C VAL A 140 -2.87 7.72 0.04
N GLY A 141 -3.71 7.32 0.98
CA GLY A 141 -3.74 5.93 1.45
C GLY A 141 -5.06 5.51 2.06
N ASP A 142 -5.22 4.20 2.15
CA ASP A 142 -6.42 3.52 2.62
C ASP A 142 -6.20 2.70 3.90
N THR A 143 -4.97 2.72 4.44
CA THR A 143 -4.62 2.03 5.69
C THR A 143 -4.04 2.99 6.73
N GLU A 144 -4.14 2.61 8.01
CA GLU A 144 -3.46 3.34 9.08
C GLU A 144 -1.94 3.36 8.90
N PHE A 145 -1.36 2.35 8.23
CA PHE A 145 0.07 2.28 7.95
C PHE A 145 0.51 3.34 6.93
N ASP A 146 -0.35 3.70 5.98
CA ASP A 146 -0.12 4.81 5.06
C ASP A 146 -0.12 6.14 5.80
N MET A 147 -1.14 6.32 6.64
CA MET A 147 -1.30 7.54 7.43
C MET A 147 -0.14 7.74 8.41
N GLU A 148 0.25 6.67 9.12
CA GLU A 148 1.36 6.69 10.07
C GLU A 148 2.70 6.92 9.36
N MET A 149 2.93 6.29 8.20
CA MET A 149 4.11 6.51 7.37
C MET A 149 4.24 8.00 6.97
N ALA A 150 3.13 8.62 6.56
CA ALA A 150 3.11 10.04 6.22
C ALA A 150 3.38 10.93 7.44
N VAL A 151 2.80 10.60 8.63
CA VAL A 151 3.14 11.30 9.89
C VAL A 151 4.63 11.21 10.18
N ASN A 152 5.21 10.02 10.07
CA ASN A 152 6.62 9.78 10.36
C ASN A 152 7.57 10.48 9.35
N ALA A 153 7.08 10.73 8.12
CA ALA A 153 7.78 11.52 7.11
C ALA A 153 7.50 13.04 7.19
N ALA A 154 6.71 13.50 8.17
CA ALA A 154 6.19 14.87 8.25
C ALA A 154 5.46 15.34 6.97
N MET A 155 4.86 14.41 6.21
CA MET A 155 4.19 14.65 4.94
C MET A 155 2.69 14.86 5.15
N PRO A 156 2.05 15.83 4.47
CA PRO A 156 0.61 15.92 4.34
C PRO A 156 0.00 14.59 3.86
N ARG A 157 -1.22 14.29 4.28
CA ARG A 157 -1.89 13.02 3.98
C ARG A 157 -3.37 13.19 3.73
N ILE A 158 -3.88 12.38 2.83
CA ILE A 158 -5.29 12.26 2.47
C ILE A 158 -5.67 10.79 2.66
N ALA A 159 -6.79 10.54 3.32
CA ALA A 159 -7.35 9.21 3.48
C ALA A 159 -8.39 8.94 2.39
N VAL A 160 -8.54 7.68 1.97
CA VAL A 160 -9.67 7.23 1.16
C VAL A 160 -10.50 6.21 1.93
N SER A 161 -11.85 6.31 1.84
CA SER A 161 -12.77 5.51 2.66
C SER A 161 -13.10 4.13 2.09
N TYR A 162 -12.83 3.92 0.81
CA TYR A 162 -13.21 2.72 0.05
C TYR A 162 -12.16 1.60 0.07
N GLY A 163 -11.13 1.73 0.86
CA GLY A 163 -10.01 0.78 0.92
C GLY A 163 -10.09 -0.28 2.03
N ALA A 164 -8.92 -0.73 2.49
CA ALA A 164 -8.81 -1.88 3.39
C ALA A 164 -9.22 -1.56 4.83
N HIS A 165 -8.83 -0.40 5.38
CA HIS A 165 -9.15 -0.05 6.75
C HIS A 165 -10.36 0.88 6.83
N HIS A 166 -11.13 0.75 7.93
CA HIS A 166 -12.28 1.63 8.16
C HIS A 166 -11.81 3.08 8.34
N VAL A 167 -12.53 4.03 7.72
CA VAL A 167 -12.14 5.45 7.69
C VAL A 167 -11.95 6.08 9.07
N ASP A 168 -12.65 5.62 10.11
CA ASP A 168 -12.49 6.14 11.47
C ASP A 168 -11.09 5.87 12.04
N ARG A 169 -10.44 4.76 11.64
CA ARG A 169 -9.04 4.49 12.00
C ARG A 169 -8.10 5.52 11.34
N LEU A 170 -8.38 5.90 10.10
CA LEU A 170 -7.58 6.84 9.34
C LEU A 170 -7.73 8.28 9.85
N ARG A 171 -8.93 8.66 10.30
CA ARG A 171 -9.22 9.97 10.90
C ARG A 171 -8.40 10.26 12.15
N ALA A 172 -7.99 9.22 12.90
CA ALA A 172 -7.12 9.37 14.08
C ALA A 172 -5.78 10.03 13.74
N PHE A 173 -5.31 9.90 12.49
CA PHE A 173 -4.07 10.50 11.99
C PHE A 173 -4.25 11.92 11.44
N LYS A 174 -5.43 12.51 11.57
CA LYS A 174 -5.76 13.89 11.14
C LYS A 174 -5.36 14.16 9.68
N PRO A 175 -5.89 13.38 8.70
CA PRO A 175 -5.67 13.66 7.29
C PRO A 175 -6.27 15.01 6.90
N LEU A 176 -5.75 15.63 5.82
CA LEU A 176 -6.30 16.87 5.25
C LEU A 176 -7.75 16.67 4.81
N ALA A 177 -8.04 15.49 4.25
CA ALA A 177 -9.39 15.08 3.84
C ALA A 177 -9.53 13.56 3.96
N CYS A 178 -10.80 13.09 4.03
CA CYS A 178 -11.18 11.69 3.84
C CYS A 178 -12.10 11.66 2.64
N LEU A 179 -11.62 11.10 1.52
CA LEU A 179 -12.34 11.09 0.26
C LEU A 179 -13.16 9.81 0.10
N ASP A 180 -14.41 9.94 -0.34
CA ASP A 180 -15.25 8.81 -0.71
C ASP A 180 -15.07 8.44 -2.20
N LEU A 181 -14.64 9.39 -3.01
CA LEU A 181 -14.28 9.21 -4.41
C LEU A 181 -12.91 9.85 -4.67
N PHE A 182 -12.03 9.15 -5.41
CA PHE A 182 -10.67 9.67 -5.67
C PHE A 182 -10.66 10.99 -6.42
N GLY A 183 -11.65 11.23 -7.31
CA GLY A 183 -11.77 12.49 -8.05
C GLY A 183 -11.91 13.74 -7.19
N GLU A 184 -12.33 13.61 -5.91
CA GLU A 184 -12.43 14.73 -4.96
C GLU A 184 -11.06 15.30 -4.58
N ILE A 185 -9.97 14.58 -4.89
CA ILE A 185 -8.59 15.01 -4.60
C ILE A 185 -8.26 16.34 -5.31
N THR A 186 -8.77 16.55 -6.51
CA THR A 186 -8.52 17.79 -7.27
C THR A 186 -8.98 19.04 -6.54
N SER A 187 -10.07 18.97 -5.79
CA SER A 187 -10.57 20.09 -4.96
C SER A 187 -9.85 20.23 -3.62
N THR A 188 -9.07 19.23 -3.22
CA THR A 188 -8.34 19.21 -1.93
C THR A 188 -6.91 19.74 -2.08
N LEU A 189 -6.34 19.66 -3.28
CA LEU A 189 -4.97 20.09 -3.59
C LEU A 189 -4.83 21.59 -3.91
N TYR A 190 -5.94 22.36 -3.97
CA TYR A 190 -5.97 23.80 -4.26
C TYR A 190 -6.25 24.64 -3.04
#